data_0c261cbda14cb6cdd5b56fae5d87ba27
#
_entry.id   0c261cbda14cb6cdd5b56fae5d87ba27
#
_cell.length_a   1.000
_cell.length_b   1.000
_cell.length_c   1.000
_cell.angle_alpha   90.00
_cell.angle_beta   90.00
_cell.angle_gamma   90.00
#
_symmetry.space_group_name_H-M   'P 1'
#
loop_
_entity.id
_entity.type
_entity.pdbx_description
1 polymer ?
#
loop_
_entity_poly.entity_id
_entity_poly.type
_entity_poly.pdbx_seq_one_letter_code
_entity_poly.pdbx_strand_id
1 'polypeptide(L)'
;MSKIALKKIEFGGVALQIPEVWTVVTESYTEPDGRECAMIDISAEEGDPRSIVISYGPMPEGSDAFMEASDTYYELIGDTGAEAEDDPVCEYDFLGTVGFGFEVPTEDNLACNFICAEVGTEGRSYLFTILTTAKEFEDIDDLLDLVEQEISFK
;
A
#
# COMPACT_ATOMS: atom_id res chain seq x y z
N MET A 1 -5.26 -0.97 -30.75
CA MET A 1 -4.72 -1.04 -29.40
C MET A 1 -5.74 -1.59 -28.43
N SER A 2 -5.43 -2.70 -27.82
CA SER A 2 -6.37 -3.34 -26.90
C SER A 2 -6.39 -2.61 -25.56
N LYS A 3 -7.57 -2.36 -25.05
CA LYS A 3 -7.73 -1.84 -23.70
C LYS A 3 -7.64 -3.00 -22.72
N ILE A 4 -6.93 -2.80 -21.62
CA ILE A 4 -6.90 -3.77 -20.55
C ILE A 4 -8.28 -3.77 -19.88
N ALA A 5 -8.92 -4.91 -19.80
CA ALA A 5 -10.19 -5.03 -19.09
C ALA A 5 -9.95 -4.90 -17.59
N LEU A 6 -10.73 -4.07 -16.93
CA LEU A 6 -10.61 -3.83 -15.49
C LEU A 6 -11.82 -4.41 -14.76
N LYS A 7 -11.60 -4.79 -13.51
CA LYS A 7 -12.68 -5.21 -12.61
C LYS A 7 -12.64 -4.31 -11.38
N LYS A 8 -13.82 -4.06 -10.81
CA LYS A 8 -13.98 -3.25 -9.62
C LYS A 8 -13.82 -4.12 -8.38
N ILE A 9 -13.00 -3.66 -7.44
CA ILE A 9 -12.84 -4.27 -6.11
C ILE A 9 -13.40 -3.30 -5.09
N GLU A 10 -14.20 -3.81 -4.18
CA GLU A 10 -14.78 -3.00 -3.10
C GLU A 10 -14.76 -3.82 -1.82
N PHE A 11 -14.03 -3.34 -0.82
CA PHE A 11 -13.87 -4.06 0.44
C PHE A 11 -13.40 -3.11 1.54
N GLY A 12 -14.00 -3.21 2.72
CA GLY A 12 -13.53 -2.50 3.91
C GLY A 12 -13.56 -0.98 3.83
N GLY A 13 -14.35 -0.41 2.94
CA GLY A 13 -14.42 1.03 2.75
C GLY A 13 -13.52 1.54 1.61
N VAL A 14 -12.82 0.66 0.93
CA VAL A 14 -11.94 1.00 -0.19
C VAL A 14 -12.53 0.43 -1.49
N ALA A 15 -12.57 1.25 -2.52
CA ALA A 15 -13.00 0.82 -3.85
C ALA A 15 -11.94 1.22 -4.88
N LEU A 16 -11.57 0.32 -5.77
CA LEU A 16 -10.59 0.57 -6.82
C LEU A 16 -10.83 -0.36 -8.00
N GLN A 17 -10.12 -0.12 -9.10
CA GLN A 17 -10.16 -0.98 -10.28
C GLN A 17 -8.77 -1.53 -10.58
N ILE A 18 -8.72 -2.81 -10.95
CA ILE A 18 -7.47 -3.50 -11.30
C ILE A 18 -7.69 -4.33 -12.57
N PRO A 19 -6.62 -4.76 -13.25
CA PRO A 19 -6.78 -5.66 -14.40
C PRO A 19 -7.58 -6.90 -14.02
N GLU A 20 -8.54 -7.24 -14.87
CA GLU A 20 -9.49 -8.32 -14.62
C GLU A 20 -8.83 -9.68 -14.36
N VAL A 21 -7.69 -9.94 -14.99
CA VAL A 21 -6.98 -11.21 -14.89
C VAL A 21 -6.14 -11.36 -13.61
N TRP A 22 -5.98 -10.28 -12.85
CA TRP A 22 -5.23 -10.34 -11.61
C TRP A 22 -6.06 -10.97 -10.49
N THR A 23 -5.38 -11.61 -9.54
CA THR A 23 -6.01 -12.28 -8.40
C THR A 23 -6.14 -11.32 -7.22
N VAL A 24 -7.28 -11.39 -6.53
CA VAL A 24 -7.53 -10.55 -5.35
C VAL A 24 -7.95 -11.43 -4.19
N VAL A 25 -7.30 -11.22 -3.04
CA VAL A 25 -7.68 -11.83 -1.77
C VAL A 25 -7.98 -10.70 -0.80
N THR A 26 -9.14 -10.77 -0.16
CA THR A 26 -9.53 -9.77 0.84
C THR A 26 -9.64 -10.41 2.21
N GLU A 27 -9.25 -9.69 3.24
CA GLU A 27 -9.27 -10.17 4.61
C GLU A 27 -9.53 -9.02 5.57
N SER A 28 -10.33 -9.27 6.59
CA SER A 28 -10.45 -8.32 7.72
C SER A 28 -9.66 -8.88 8.89
N TYR A 29 -9.07 -7.97 9.65
CA TYR A 29 -8.29 -8.37 10.82
C TYR A 29 -8.47 -7.33 11.93
N THR A 30 -8.18 -7.76 13.17
CA THR A 30 -8.26 -6.89 14.33
C THR A 30 -6.86 -6.70 14.89
N GLU A 31 -6.45 -5.44 15.03
CA GLU A 31 -5.17 -5.10 15.64
C GLU A 31 -5.21 -5.34 17.16
N PRO A 32 -4.03 -5.49 17.81
CA PRO A 32 -3.97 -5.70 19.26
C PRO A 32 -4.68 -4.61 20.09
N ASP A 33 -4.79 -3.41 19.55
CA ASP A 33 -5.50 -2.29 20.22
C ASP A 33 -7.02 -2.29 19.98
N GLY A 34 -7.55 -3.29 19.29
CA GLY A 34 -8.98 -3.44 19.03
C GLY A 34 -9.47 -2.81 17.73
N ARG A 35 -8.60 -2.16 16.95
CA ARG A 35 -9.00 -1.55 15.67
C ARG A 35 -9.32 -2.64 14.65
N GLU A 36 -10.46 -2.50 13.97
CA GLU A 36 -10.81 -3.38 12.86
C GLU A 36 -10.29 -2.79 11.55
N CYS A 37 -9.50 -3.56 10.83
CA CYS A 37 -8.85 -3.15 9.59
C CYS A 37 -9.18 -4.10 8.45
N ALA A 38 -9.06 -3.59 7.24
CA ALA A 38 -9.27 -4.38 6.03
C ALA A 38 -7.95 -4.49 5.26
N MET A 39 -7.73 -5.63 4.63
CA MET A 39 -6.56 -5.86 3.77
C MET A 39 -7.03 -6.35 2.40
N ILE A 40 -6.44 -5.79 1.36
CA ILE A 40 -6.68 -6.22 -0.02
C ILE A 40 -5.32 -6.61 -0.61
N ASP A 41 -5.16 -7.89 -0.93
CA ASP A 41 -3.93 -8.43 -1.51
C ASP A 41 -4.18 -8.71 -2.99
N ILE A 42 -3.47 -8.01 -3.84
CA ILE A 42 -3.62 -8.07 -5.30
C ILE A 42 -2.34 -8.61 -5.90
N SER A 43 -2.47 -9.68 -6.69
CA SER A 43 -1.33 -10.30 -7.36
C SER A 43 -1.57 -10.34 -8.87
N ALA A 44 -0.54 -10.00 -9.64
CA ALA A 44 -0.58 -10.13 -11.07
C ALA A 44 -0.58 -11.62 -11.49
N GLU A 45 -0.61 -11.89 -12.78
CA GLU A 45 -0.63 -13.25 -13.29
C GLU A 45 0.63 -14.04 -12.87
N GLU A 46 0.51 -15.36 -12.86
CA GLU A 46 1.64 -16.24 -12.53
C GLU A 46 2.85 -15.90 -13.40
N GLY A 47 4.02 -15.80 -12.75
CA GLY A 47 5.27 -15.42 -13.43
C GLY A 47 5.50 -13.92 -13.48
N ASP A 48 4.52 -13.10 -13.10
CA ASP A 48 4.64 -11.65 -13.02
C ASP A 48 4.82 -11.25 -11.56
N PRO A 49 5.95 -10.60 -11.18
CA PRO A 49 6.23 -10.30 -9.77
C PRO A 49 5.41 -9.13 -9.21
N ARG A 50 4.62 -8.45 -10.04
CA ARG A 50 3.87 -7.28 -9.58
C ARG A 50 2.81 -7.66 -8.57
N SER A 51 2.76 -6.93 -7.46
CA SER A 51 1.74 -7.11 -6.44
C SER A 51 1.45 -5.80 -5.72
N ILE A 52 0.25 -5.72 -5.17
CA ILE A 52 -0.20 -4.56 -4.40
C ILE A 52 -0.89 -5.09 -3.15
N VAL A 53 -0.43 -4.64 -1.98
CA VAL A 53 -1.11 -4.95 -0.72
C VAL A 53 -1.60 -3.64 -0.11
N ILE A 54 -2.89 -3.54 0.10
CA ILE A 54 -3.52 -2.34 0.67
C ILE A 54 -4.07 -2.69 2.04
N SER A 55 -3.82 -1.82 3.02
CA SER A 55 -4.45 -1.89 4.34
C SER A 55 -5.18 -0.59 4.61
N TYR A 56 -6.34 -0.69 5.24
CA TYR A 56 -7.16 0.48 5.55
C TYR A 56 -7.90 0.25 6.85
N GLY A 57 -7.79 1.22 7.76
CA GLY A 57 -8.45 1.16 9.05
C GLY A 57 -8.26 2.45 9.83
N PRO A 58 -8.89 2.55 11.01
CA PRO A 58 -8.75 3.75 11.84
C PRO A 58 -7.28 4.02 12.18
N MET A 59 -6.89 5.30 12.21
CA MET A 59 -5.54 5.68 12.63
C MET A 59 -5.32 5.27 14.09
N PRO A 60 -4.16 4.65 14.42
CA PRO A 60 -3.85 4.35 15.82
C PRO A 60 -3.81 5.62 16.66
N GLU A 61 -4.32 5.54 17.88
CA GLU A 61 -4.29 6.68 18.80
C GLU A 61 -2.84 7.08 19.10
N GLY A 62 -2.55 8.37 18.98
CA GLY A 62 -1.21 8.90 19.23
C GLY A 62 -0.20 8.65 18.12
N SER A 63 -0.65 8.17 16.95
CA SER A 63 0.23 7.92 15.81
C SER A 63 -0.13 8.80 14.61
N ASP A 64 0.72 8.78 13.60
CA ASP A 64 0.48 9.45 12.33
C ASP A 64 1.14 8.65 11.18
N ALA A 65 0.92 9.09 9.95
CA ALA A 65 1.42 8.36 8.78
C ALA A 65 2.96 8.28 8.77
N PHE A 66 3.64 9.33 9.22
CA PHE A 66 5.11 9.32 9.29
C PHE A 66 5.61 8.24 10.27
N MET A 67 5.03 8.18 11.46
CA MET A 67 5.42 7.20 12.48
C MET A 67 5.16 5.78 11.99
N GLU A 68 4.02 5.55 11.35
CA GLU A 68 3.68 4.23 10.83
C GLU A 68 4.63 3.80 9.71
N ALA A 69 5.00 4.71 8.82
CA ALA A 69 5.97 4.41 7.78
C ALA A 69 7.35 4.08 8.36
N SER A 70 7.79 4.84 9.36
CA SER A 70 9.08 4.60 10.03
C SER A 70 9.12 3.24 10.72
N ASP A 71 8.06 2.89 11.45
CA ASP A 71 7.98 1.60 12.14
C ASP A 71 8.01 0.45 11.14
N THR A 72 7.28 0.58 10.03
CA THR A 72 7.26 -0.44 8.99
C THR A 72 8.64 -0.61 8.33
N TYR A 73 9.33 0.50 8.09
CA TYR A 73 10.68 0.45 7.54
C TYR A 73 11.61 -0.39 8.44
N TYR A 74 11.63 -0.11 9.74
CA TYR A 74 12.50 -0.83 10.67
C TYR A 74 12.11 -2.31 10.80
N GLU A 75 10.83 -2.64 10.71
CA GLU A 75 10.40 -4.04 10.68
C GLU A 75 10.91 -4.76 9.44
N LEU A 76 10.77 -4.14 8.26
CA LEU A 76 11.19 -4.76 7.01
C LEU A 76 12.69 -4.97 6.93
N ILE A 77 13.49 -3.97 7.29
CA ILE A 77 14.95 -4.12 7.25
C ILE A 77 15.45 -5.07 8.33
N GLY A 78 14.78 -5.15 9.48
CA GLY A 78 15.11 -6.10 10.52
C GLY A 78 14.99 -7.55 10.03
N ASP A 79 13.98 -7.83 9.22
CA ASP A 79 13.77 -9.15 8.63
C ASP A 79 14.80 -9.49 7.55
N THR A 80 15.30 -8.48 6.82
CA THR A 80 16.28 -8.68 5.76
C THR A 80 17.72 -8.65 6.25
N GLY A 81 17.96 -8.12 7.45
CA GLY A 81 19.32 -7.93 7.99
C GLY A 81 20.09 -6.79 7.32
N ALA A 82 19.44 -5.97 6.52
CA ALA A 82 20.07 -4.82 5.89
C ALA A 82 20.36 -3.71 6.90
N GLU A 83 21.33 -2.84 6.60
CA GLU A 83 21.61 -1.69 7.44
C GLU A 83 20.53 -0.62 7.24
N ALA A 84 20.08 0.00 8.33
CA ALA A 84 19.12 1.09 8.27
C ALA A 84 19.78 2.35 7.72
N GLU A 85 19.06 3.04 6.83
CA GLU A 85 19.50 4.34 6.34
C GLU A 85 19.11 5.44 7.33
N ASP A 86 19.83 6.56 7.28
CA ASP A 86 19.45 7.77 8.01
C ASP A 86 18.29 8.42 7.24
N ASP A 87 17.22 8.79 7.95
CA ASP A 87 16.02 9.41 7.35
C ASP A 87 15.47 8.66 6.13
N PRO A 88 15.15 7.36 6.27
CA PRO A 88 14.70 6.54 5.14
C PRO A 88 13.32 6.89 4.61
N VAL A 89 12.49 7.54 5.42
CA VAL A 89 11.11 7.87 5.05
C VAL A 89 11.05 9.18 4.30
N CYS A 90 10.42 9.14 3.11
CA CYS A 90 10.27 10.30 2.23
C CYS A 90 8.81 10.72 2.14
N GLU A 91 8.58 11.96 1.73
CA GLU A 91 7.24 12.47 1.44
C GLU A 91 6.85 12.13 0.01
N TYR A 92 5.59 11.74 -0.16
CA TYR A 92 4.99 11.46 -1.46
C TYR A 92 3.69 12.20 -1.60
N ASP A 93 3.42 12.74 -2.79
CA ASP A 93 2.08 13.21 -3.13
C ASP A 93 1.26 12.00 -3.54
N PHE A 94 0.28 11.65 -2.73
CA PHE A 94 -0.53 10.45 -2.98
C PHE A 94 -1.96 10.69 -2.53
N LEU A 95 -2.91 10.40 -3.39
CA LEU A 95 -4.35 10.58 -3.12
C LEU A 95 -4.73 12.02 -2.76
N GLY A 96 -4.00 13.00 -3.30
CA GLY A 96 -4.27 14.41 -3.01
C GLY A 96 -3.83 14.87 -1.63
N THR A 97 -3.04 14.06 -0.93
CA THR A 97 -2.51 14.39 0.40
C THR A 97 -1.02 14.06 0.46
N VAL A 98 -0.38 14.42 1.56
CA VAL A 98 1.01 14.06 1.78
C VAL A 98 1.08 12.69 2.42
N GLY A 99 1.70 11.74 1.71
CA GLY A 99 1.99 10.42 2.24
C GLY A 99 3.44 10.32 2.67
N PHE A 100 3.76 9.30 3.46
CA PHE A 100 5.12 9.01 3.91
C PHE A 100 5.46 7.58 3.58
N GLY A 101 6.63 7.36 3.02
CA GLY A 101 7.00 6.03 2.61
C GLY A 101 8.47 5.89 2.28
N PHE A 102 8.82 4.75 1.70
CA PHE A 102 10.21 4.40 1.39
C PHE A 102 10.26 3.38 0.26
N GLU A 103 11.43 3.27 -0.33
CA GLU A 103 11.72 2.27 -1.35
C GLU A 103 12.86 1.38 -0.86
N VAL A 104 12.67 0.07 -0.92
CA VAL A 104 13.70 -0.90 -0.51
C VAL A 104 13.72 -2.08 -1.49
N PRO A 105 14.87 -2.74 -1.68
CA PRO A 105 14.89 -3.99 -2.42
C PRO A 105 14.36 -5.13 -1.54
N THR A 106 13.75 -6.13 -2.17
CA THR A 106 13.33 -7.34 -1.46
C THR A 106 14.48 -8.37 -1.46
N GLU A 107 14.31 -9.47 -0.72
CA GLU A 107 15.27 -10.57 -0.72
C GLU A 107 15.47 -11.18 -2.11
N ASP A 108 14.42 -11.11 -2.94
CA ASP A 108 14.45 -11.64 -4.32
C ASP A 108 14.94 -10.62 -5.34
N ASN A 109 15.54 -9.52 -4.90
CA ASN A 109 16.02 -8.41 -5.75
C ASN A 109 14.91 -7.73 -6.55
N LEU A 110 13.70 -7.72 -6.00
CA LEU A 110 12.60 -6.98 -6.57
C LEU A 110 12.55 -5.57 -5.97
N ALA A 111 11.94 -4.64 -6.67
CA ALA A 111 11.68 -3.31 -6.14
C ALA A 111 10.46 -3.35 -5.24
N CYS A 112 10.50 -2.67 -4.12
CA CYS A 112 9.40 -2.59 -3.17
C CYS A 112 9.23 -1.15 -2.71
N ASN A 113 8.00 -0.65 -2.72
CA ASN A 113 7.66 0.69 -2.24
C ASN A 113 6.51 0.59 -1.25
N PHE A 114 6.64 1.31 -0.14
CA PHE A 114 5.61 1.38 0.89
C PHE A 114 5.24 2.84 1.10
N ILE A 115 3.93 3.14 1.13
CA ILE A 115 3.43 4.48 1.41
C ILE A 115 2.29 4.39 2.42
N CYS A 116 2.35 5.25 3.46
CA CYS A 116 1.26 5.47 4.40
C CYS A 116 0.67 6.85 4.15
N ALA A 117 -0.64 6.95 4.16
CA ALA A 117 -1.32 8.23 4.05
C ALA A 117 -2.47 8.30 5.05
N GLU A 118 -2.67 9.48 5.62
CA GLU A 118 -3.82 9.73 6.47
C GLU A 118 -4.98 10.19 5.61
N VAL A 119 -6.09 9.47 5.68
CA VAL A 119 -7.30 9.77 4.90
C VAL A 119 -8.40 10.18 5.88
N GLY A 120 -8.89 11.41 5.74
CA GLY A 120 -9.99 11.90 6.56
C GLY A 120 -11.33 11.60 5.91
N THR A 121 -12.26 11.00 6.67
CA THR A 121 -13.62 10.74 6.21
C THR A 121 -14.59 11.05 7.37
N GLU A 122 -15.54 11.91 7.12
CA GLU A 122 -16.57 12.25 8.11
C GLU A 122 -16.02 12.66 9.49
N GLY A 123 -14.90 13.40 9.50
CA GLY A 123 -14.28 13.86 10.74
C GLY A 123 -13.45 12.82 11.47
N ARG A 124 -13.22 11.67 10.86
CA ARG A 124 -12.37 10.60 11.42
C ARG A 124 -11.12 10.46 10.58
N SER A 125 -10.02 10.12 11.24
CA SER A 125 -8.75 9.83 10.58
C SER A 125 -8.59 8.34 10.36
N TYR A 126 -8.28 7.95 9.14
CA TYR A 126 -7.98 6.56 8.79
C TYR A 126 -6.56 6.47 8.26
N LEU A 127 -5.94 5.34 8.51
CA LEU A 127 -4.63 5.03 7.97
C LEU A 127 -4.79 4.16 6.73
N PHE A 128 -4.30 4.68 5.61
CA PHE A 128 -4.23 3.93 4.36
C PHE A 128 -2.77 3.56 4.12
N THR A 129 -2.50 2.28 3.87
CA THR A 129 -1.16 1.83 3.52
C THR A 129 -1.20 1.08 2.20
N ILE A 130 -0.16 1.25 1.40
CA ILE A 130 -0.01 0.52 0.15
C ILE A 130 1.43 0.02 0.03
N LEU A 131 1.58 -1.28 -0.14
CA LEU A 131 2.86 -1.91 -0.38
C LEU A 131 2.85 -2.45 -1.80
N THR A 132 3.71 -1.92 -2.65
CA THR A 132 3.80 -2.33 -4.06
C THR A 132 5.13 -3.03 -4.31
N THR A 133 5.09 -4.10 -5.07
CA THR A 133 6.28 -4.88 -5.45
C THR A 133 6.29 -5.06 -6.96
N ALA A 134 7.45 -4.88 -7.58
CA ALA A 134 7.61 -5.06 -9.02
C ALA A 134 9.06 -5.42 -9.31
N LYS A 135 9.36 -5.75 -10.55
CA LYS A 135 10.72 -6.10 -10.94
C LYS A 135 11.64 -4.88 -10.84
N GLU A 136 11.15 -3.71 -11.23
CA GLU A 136 11.91 -2.46 -11.20
C GLU A 136 11.07 -1.34 -10.61
N PHE A 137 11.74 -0.28 -10.12
CA PHE A 137 11.06 0.87 -9.52
C PHE A 137 10.17 1.63 -10.53
N GLU A 138 10.52 1.61 -11.81
CA GLU A 138 9.67 2.21 -12.85
C GLU A 138 8.29 1.54 -12.91
N ASP A 139 8.25 0.23 -12.73
CA ASP A 139 7.00 -0.53 -12.72
C ASP A 139 6.13 -0.18 -11.52
N ILE A 140 6.76 0.21 -10.40
CA ILE A 140 6.02 0.63 -9.20
C ILE A 140 5.27 1.93 -9.46
N ASP A 141 5.86 2.88 -10.18
CA ASP A 141 5.18 4.13 -10.52
C ASP A 141 3.89 3.84 -11.31
N ASP A 142 3.93 2.89 -12.23
CA ASP A 142 2.76 2.47 -13.02
C ASP A 142 1.68 1.85 -12.12
N LEU A 143 2.09 1.05 -11.12
CA LEU A 143 1.15 0.45 -10.17
C LEU A 143 0.48 1.51 -9.29
N LEU A 144 1.25 2.48 -8.82
CA LEU A 144 0.70 3.57 -8.00
C LEU A 144 -0.28 4.42 -8.80
N ASP A 145 0.04 4.73 -10.07
CA ASP A 145 -0.86 5.46 -10.94
C ASP A 145 -2.17 4.70 -11.16
N LEU A 146 -2.09 3.39 -11.35
CA LEU A 146 -3.26 2.54 -11.54
C LEU A 146 -4.20 2.63 -10.32
N VAL A 147 -3.63 2.60 -9.12
CA VAL A 147 -4.41 2.69 -7.89
C VAL A 147 -5.01 4.10 -7.72
N GLU A 148 -4.20 5.14 -7.92
CA GLU A 148 -4.67 6.52 -7.72
C GLU A 148 -5.80 6.94 -8.65
N GLN A 149 -5.83 6.43 -9.88
CA GLN A 149 -6.82 6.84 -10.87
C GLN A 149 -8.26 6.52 -10.47
N GLU A 150 -8.47 5.39 -9.82
CA GLU A 150 -9.81 4.88 -9.59
C GLU A 150 -10.16 4.63 -8.12
N ILE A 151 -9.20 4.83 -7.21
CA ILE A 151 -9.44 4.53 -5.79
C ILE A 151 -10.39 5.57 -5.17
N SER A 152 -11.31 5.07 -4.34
CA SER A 152 -12.18 5.92 -3.55
C SER A 152 -12.41 5.28 -2.18
N PHE A 153 -12.84 6.12 -1.23
CA PHE A 153 -13.09 5.68 0.15
C PHE A 153 -14.53 5.99 0.51
N LYS A 154 -15.12 5.12 1.30
CA LYS A 154 -16.50 5.28 1.77
C LYS A 154 -16.52 5.54 3.26
#